data_6485cbf2beb1770bc883cbfd06cebb82
#
_entry.id   6485cbf2beb1770bc883cbfd06cebb82
#
_cell.length_a   1.000
_cell.length_b   1.000
_cell.length_c   1.000
_cell.angle_alpha   90.00
_cell.angle_beta   90.00
_cell.angle_gamma   90.00
#
_symmetry.space_group_name_H-M   'P 1'
#
loop_
_entity.id
_entity.type
_entity.pdbx_description
1 polymer ?
#
loop_
_entity_poly.entity_id
_entity_poly.type
_entity_poly.pdbx_seq_one_letter_code
_entity_poly.pdbx_strand_id
1 'polypeptide(L)'
;SVSRGLGDVYKRQLVDAAARDAYSRLIHPSLENELRGELSDAAAEGAIKVFGDNLRQLLLQPPIRGKTVMGLDPGYRMGCKVAVVDPTGKVLDTNVVYPVPEFKRVDQAKKTIKAMVLKNGVEVMAIGNGTAGHETEEFAAEVIRELADEKNLHLQYMVVSEAGASVYSASKLAAEEFPQYDVNLRSAVSIARRLQDPLAELVKIDPKAIGVGQYLSLIHIS
;
A
#
# COMPACT_ATOMS: atom_id res chain seq x y z
N SER A 1 -21.02 67.36 -40.03
CA SER A 1 -20.94 66.88 -38.60
C SER A 1 -21.45 65.47 -38.43
N VAL A 2 -22.33 64.95 -39.28
CA VAL A 2 -22.89 63.59 -39.23
C VAL A 2 -21.81 62.51 -39.53
N SER A 3 -20.88 62.79 -40.45
CA SER A 3 -19.81 61.89 -40.88
C SER A 3 -18.75 61.58 -39.72
N ARG A 4 -18.50 62.59 -38.89
CA ARG A 4 -17.60 62.40 -37.73
C ARG A 4 -18.18 61.48 -36.61
N GLY A 5 -19.49 61.59 -36.38
CA GLY A 5 -20.20 60.79 -35.43
C GLY A 5 -20.26 59.29 -35.80
N LEU A 6 -20.48 58.98 -37.08
CA LEU A 6 -20.46 57.60 -37.57
C LEU A 6 -19.07 56.95 -37.48
N GLY A 7 -17.98 57.69 -37.74
CA GLY A 7 -16.62 57.21 -37.61
C GLY A 7 -16.25 56.88 -36.16
N ASP A 8 -16.72 57.66 -35.20
CA ASP A 8 -16.47 57.44 -33.79
C ASP A 8 -17.29 56.24 -33.25
N VAL A 9 -18.51 56.02 -33.71
CA VAL A 9 -19.32 54.83 -33.37
C VAL A 9 -18.66 53.54 -33.91
N TYR A 10 -18.20 53.61 -35.17
CA TYR A 10 -17.51 52.46 -35.79
C TYR A 10 -16.20 52.08 -35.05
N LYS A 11 -15.40 53.08 -34.69
CA LYS A 11 -14.17 52.86 -33.89
C LYS A 11 -14.48 52.25 -32.51
N ARG A 12 -15.52 52.70 -31.84
CA ARG A 12 -15.94 52.13 -30.55
C ARG A 12 -16.37 50.68 -30.70
N GLN A 13 -17.14 50.34 -31.73
CA GLN A 13 -17.54 48.95 -31.98
C GLN A 13 -16.35 48.04 -32.26
N LEU A 14 -15.34 48.54 -32.99
CA LEU A 14 -14.12 47.77 -33.31
C LEU A 14 -13.26 47.53 -32.05
N VAL A 15 -13.14 48.55 -31.18
CA VAL A 15 -12.44 48.43 -29.92
C VAL A 15 -13.16 47.47 -28.95
N ASP A 16 -14.50 47.57 -28.88
CA ASP A 16 -15.29 46.66 -28.03
C ASP A 16 -15.18 45.22 -28.53
N ALA A 17 -15.26 44.99 -29.85
CA ALA A 17 -15.07 43.64 -30.40
C ALA A 17 -13.66 43.08 -30.14
N ALA A 18 -12.62 43.91 -30.31
CA ALA A 18 -11.25 43.53 -30.06
C ALA A 18 -11.01 43.22 -28.54
N ALA A 19 -11.61 44.03 -27.67
CA ALA A 19 -11.52 43.80 -26.22
C ALA A 19 -12.19 42.49 -25.79
N ARG A 20 -13.38 42.19 -26.35
CA ARG A 20 -14.08 40.92 -26.09
C ARG A 20 -13.31 39.73 -26.62
N ASP A 21 -12.75 39.83 -27.81
CA ASP A 21 -11.92 38.77 -28.40
C ASP A 21 -10.66 38.54 -27.54
N ALA A 22 -9.96 39.61 -27.16
CA ALA A 22 -8.79 39.51 -26.29
C ALA A 22 -9.14 38.90 -24.94
N TYR A 23 -10.25 39.28 -24.31
CA TYR A 23 -10.70 38.69 -23.07
C TYR A 23 -10.99 37.20 -23.19
N SER A 24 -11.84 36.82 -24.16
CA SER A 24 -12.29 35.44 -24.30
C SER A 24 -11.20 34.48 -24.78
N ARG A 25 -10.29 34.96 -25.63
CA ARG A 25 -9.27 34.11 -26.24
C ARG A 25 -7.93 34.12 -25.54
N LEU A 26 -7.57 35.21 -24.86
CA LEU A 26 -6.25 35.34 -24.21
C LEU A 26 -6.35 35.45 -22.68
N ILE A 27 -7.19 36.36 -22.16
CA ILE A 27 -7.19 36.67 -20.73
C ILE A 27 -7.92 35.56 -19.92
N HIS A 28 -9.16 35.25 -20.32
CA HIS A 28 -9.96 34.27 -19.59
C HIS A 28 -9.30 32.88 -19.50
N PRO A 29 -8.77 32.28 -20.60
CA PRO A 29 -8.09 31.00 -20.53
C PRO A 29 -6.78 31.04 -19.69
N SER A 30 -6.07 32.18 -19.74
CA SER A 30 -4.86 32.37 -18.95
C SER A 30 -5.17 32.40 -17.45
N LEU A 31 -6.17 33.17 -17.04
CA LEU A 31 -6.63 33.23 -15.65
C LEU A 31 -7.19 31.90 -15.16
N GLU A 32 -7.92 31.20 -16.02
CA GLU A 32 -8.45 29.88 -15.67
C GLU A 32 -7.31 28.87 -15.41
N ASN A 33 -6.29 28.87 -16.28
CA ASN A 33 -5.13 27.99 -16.09
C ASN A 33 -4.32 28.36 -14.84
N GLU A 34 -4.12 29.63 -14.57
CA GLU A 34 -3.42 30.11 -13.37
C GLU A 34 -4.18 29.69 -12.11
N LEU A 35 -5.50 29.90 -12.04
CA LEU A 35 -6.32 29.51 -10.92
C LEU A 35 -6.34 27.99 -10.71
N ARG A 36 -6.44 27.22 -11.79
CA ARG A 36 -6.34 25.74 -11.73
C ARG A 36 -4.99 25.29 -11.21
N GLY A 37 -3.91 25.94 -11.64
CA GLY A 37 -2.56 25.70 -11.13
C GLY A 37 -2.46 25.92 -9.62
N GLU A 38 -2.89 27.07 -9.14
CA GLU A 38 -2.89 27.40 -7.70
C GLU A 38 -3.73 26.42 -6.87
N LEU A 39 -4.92 26.06 -7.35
CA LEU A 39 -5.77 25.08 -6.67
C LEU A 39 -5.14 23.68 -6.64
N SER A 40 -4.50 23.28 -7.73
CA SER A 40 -3.78 21.99 -7.80
C SER A 40 -2.60 21.95 -6.86
N ASP A 41 -1.82 23.02 -6.78
CA ASP A 41 -0.68 23.12 -5.88
C ASP A 41 -1.12 23.08 -4.40
N ALA A 42 -2.17 23.83 -4.04
CA ALA A 42 -2.73 23.80 -2.69
C ALA A 42 -3.29 22.42 -2.32
N ALA A 43 -3.94 21.74 -3.25
CA ALA A 43 -4.44 20.38 -3.05
C ALA A 43 -3.27 19.37 -2.89
N ALA A 44 -2.21 19.53 -3.68
CA ALA A 44 -1.01 18.68 -3.59
C ALA A 44 -0.31 18.84 -2.24
N GLU A 45 -0.13 20.08 -1.76
CA GLU A 45 0.43 20.32 -0.42
C GLU A 45 -0.40 19.69 0.69
N GLY A 46 -1.72 19.80 0.63
CA GLY A 46 -2.64 19.14 1.56
C GLY A 46 -2.50 17.62 1.55
N ALA A 47 -2.43 17.03 0.35
CA ALA A 47 -2.26 15.59 0.17
C ALA A 47 -0.90 15.10 0.70
N ILE A 48 0.18 15.83 0.45
CA ILE A 48 1.53 15.50 0.96
C ILE A 48 1.54 15.53 2.50
N LYS A 49 0.88 16.50 3.12
CA LYS A 49 0.79 16.57 4.58
C LYS A 49 0.07 15.35 5.17
N VAL A 50 -1.11 15.00 4.63
CA VAL A 50 -1.86 13.82 5.06
C VAL A 50 -1.05 12.54 4.86
N PHE A 51 -0.36 12.41 3.72
CA PHE A 51 0.53 11.30 3.46
C PHE A 51 1.67 11.22 4.50
N GLY A 52 2.30 12.35 4.80
CA GLY A 52 3.37 12.42 5.80
C GLY A 52 2.91 12.01 7.19
N ASP A 53 1.73 12.43 7.62
CA ASP A 53 1.14 12.05 8.89
C ASP A 53 0.83 10.54 8.96
N ASN A 54 0.28 9.96 7.90
CA ASN A 54 0.01 8.53 7.81
C ASN A 54 1.30 7.69 7.77
N LEU A 55 2.29 8.12 7.00
CA LEU A 55 3.60 7.48 6.94
C LEU A 55 4.29 7.50 8.30
N ARG A 56 4.21 8.62 9.02
CA ARG A 56 4.78 8.74 10.36
C ARG A 56 4.16 7.74 11.32
N GLN A 57 2.83 7.58 11.31
CA GLN A 57 2.14 6.60 12.16
C GLN A 57 2.58 5.18 11.82
N LEU A 58 2.74 4.86 10.53
CA LEU A 58 3.19 3.55 10.08
C LEU A 58 4.63 3.26 10.54
N LEU A 59 5.53 4.24 10.44
CA LEU A 59 6.93 4.11 10.84
C LEU A 59 7.11 4.02 12.37
N LEU A 60 6.22 4.64 13.13
CA LEU A 60 6.26 4.66 14.60
C LEU A 60 5.45 3.54 15.26
N GLN A 61 4.99 2.55 14.51
CA GLN A 61 4.33 1.38 15.11
C GLN A 61 5.28 0.68 16.08
N PRO A 62 4.79 0.29 17.27
CA PRO A 62 5.65 -0.37 18.26
C PRO A 62 6.09 -1.74 17.75
N PRO A 63 7.40 -2.05 17.80
CA PRO A 63 7.92 -3.34 17.36
C PRO A 63 7.58 -4.46 18.35
N ILE A 64 7.30 -5.66 17.85
CA ILE A 64 7.19 -6.88 18.63
C ILE A 64 8.49 -7.67 18.52
N ARG A 65 9.46 -7.31 19.36
CA ARG A 65 10.80 -7.92 19.33
C ARG A 65 10.87 -9.24 20.06
N GLY A 66 11.84 -10.06 19.68
CA GLY A 66 12.17 -11.30 20.40
C GLY A 66 11.19 -12.45 20.18
N LYS A 67 10.31 -12.36 19.20
CA LYS A 67 9.30 -13.36 18.85
C LYS A 67 9.60 -14.04 17.52
N THR A 68 9.30 -15.35 17.44
CA THR A 68 9.22 -16.06 16.16
C THR A 68 7.89 -15.72 15.49
N VAL A 69 7.95 -15.14 14.32
CA VAL A 69 6.77 -14.60 13.60
C VAL A 69 6.53 -15.39 12.32
N MET A 70 5.26 -15.74 12.07
CA MET A 70 4.79 -16.24 10.79
C MET A 70 4.14 -15.11 10.02
N GLY A 71 4.69 -14.73 8.88
CA GLY A 71 4.09 -13.77 7.95
C GLY A 71 3.20 -14.47 6.94
N LEU A 72 2.00 -13.94 6.77
CA LEU A 72 1.01 -14.37 5.78
C LEU A 72 0.78 -13.22 4.80
N ASP A 73 1.14 -13.45 3.54
CA ASP A 73 0.89 -12.52 2.44
C ASP A 73 -0.33 -13.03 1.63
N PRO A 74 -1.52 -12.46 1.86
CA PRO A 74 -2.76 -12.96 1.28
C PRO A 74 -2.80 -12.86 -0.24
N GLY A 75 -3.48 -13.81 -0.89
CA GLY A 75 -3.73 -13.74 -2.33
C GLY A 75 -4.71 -14.83 -2.78
N TYR A 76 -5.64 -14.45 -3.67
CA TYR A 76 -6.63 -15.40 -4.20
C TYR A 76 -6.00 -16.40 -5.18
N ARG A 77 -5.48 -15.92 -6.32
CA ARG A 77 -5.05 -16.80 -7.42
C ARG A 77 -3.75 -17.56 -7.15
N MET A 78 -2.78 -16.87 -6.58
CA MET A 78 -1.44 -17.40 -6.33
C MET A 78 -1.29 -18.02 -4.94
N GLY A 79 -2.39 -18.10 -4.19
CA GLY A 79 -2.40 -18.56 -2.82
C GLY A 79 -1.81 -17.56 -1.84
N CYS A 80 -1.94 -17.86 -0.54
CA CYS A 80 -1.32 -17.11 0.54
C CYS A 80 0.13 -17.60 0.70
N LYS A 81 1.10 -16.69 0.60
CA LYS A 81 2.52 -16.98 0.82
C LYS A 81 2.79 -16.90 2.31
N VAL A 82 3.57 -17.84 2.77
CA VAL A 82 3.88 -18.00 4.19
C VAL A 82 5.39 -17.97 4.39
N ALA A 83 5.84 -17.20 5.35
CA ALA A 83 7.23 -17.20 5.78
C ALA A 83 7.31 -17.21 7.31
N VAL A 84 8.18 -18.00 7.87
CA VAL A 84 8.47 -17.98 9.31
C VAL A 84 9.85 -17.37 9.51
N VAL A 85 9.93 -16.38 10.40
CA VAL A 85 11.20 -15.73 10.77
C VAL A 85 11.46 -15.91 12.26
N ASP A 86 12.72 -16.11 12.60
CA ASP A 86 13.17 -16.19 14.00
C ASP A 86 13.19 -14.79 14.65
N PRO A 87 13.48 -14.67 15.96
CA PRO A 87 13.54 -13.38 16.66
C PRO A 87 14.55 -12.39 16.08
N THR A 88 15.50 -12.82 15.24
CA THR A 88 16.49 -11.96 14.56
C THR A 88 16.05 -11.55 13.15
N GLY A 89 14.90 -12.04 12.70
CA GLY A 89 14.41 -11.82 11.34
C GLY A 89 14.97 -12.77 10.28
N LYS A 90 15.72 -13.82 10.70
CA LYS A 90 16.20 -14.85 9.78
C LYS A 90 15.05 -15.78 9.39
N VAL A 91 14.96 -16.09 8.07
CA VAL A 91 13.94 -17.01 7.56
C VAL A 91 14.24 -18.43 7.98
N LEU A 92 13.27 -19.07 8.63
CA LEU A 92 13.33 -20.47 9.07
C LEU A 92 12.61 -21.42 8.12
N ASP A 93 11.46 -20.98 7.58
CA ASP A 93 10.60 -21.82 6.75
C ASP A 93 9.75 -20.96 5.82
N THR A 94 9.37 -21.52 4.66
CA THR A 94 8.50 -20.86 3.70
C THR A 94 7.55 -21.85 3.05
N ASN A 95 6.34 -21.40 2.70
CA ASN A 95 5.36 -22.23 2.01
C ASN A 95 4.36 -21.35 1.23
N VAL A 96 3.51 -22.01 0.43
CA VAL A 96 2.32 -21.40 -0.19
C VAL A 96 1.12 -22.26 0.17
N VAL A 97 0.08 -21.64 0.70
CA VAL A 97 -1.16 -22.31 1.09
C VAL A 97 -2.37 -21.66 0.42
N TYR A 98 -3.47 -22.37 0.34
CA TYR A 98 -4.71 -21.89 -0.28
C TYR A 98 -5.83 -21.90 0.76
N PRO A 99 -5.92 -20.84 1.59
CA PRO A 99 -6.88 -20.77 2.70
C PRO A 99 -8.31 -20.48 2.24
N VAL A 100 -8.50 -20.05 0.99
CA VAL A 100 -9.82 -19.64 0.48
C VAL A 100 -10.63 -20.85 0.04
N PRO A 101 -11.92 -20.94 0.43
CA PRO A 101 -12.77 -22.12 0.18
C PRO A 101 -12.93 -22.52 -1.28
N GLU A 102 -12.86 -21.57 -2.22
CA GLU A 102 -13.01 -21.81 -3.66
C GLU A 102 -11.99 -22.84 -4.20
N PHE A 103 -10.84 -22.96 -3.57
CA PHE A 103 -9.81 -23.92 -4.01
C PHE A 103 -9.96 -25.30 -3.39
N LYS A 104 -10.90 -25.52 -2.49
CA LYS A 104 -11.14 -26.80 -1.79
C LYS A 104 -9.87 -27.40 -1.14
N ARG A 105 -8.98 -26.53 -0.66
CA ARG A 105 -7.68 -26.90 -0.04
C ARG A 105 -7.50 -26.36 1.38
N VAL A 106 -8.59 -25.88 1.99
CA VAL A 106 -8.55 -25.25 3.34
C VAL A 106 -8.00 -26.22 4.38
N ASP A 107 -8.46 -27.48 4.40
CA ASP A 107 -7.98 -28.48 5.36
C ASP A 107 -6.48 -28.78 5.19
N GLN A 108 -6.01 -28.83 3.94
CA GLN A 108 -4.57 -29.00 3.68
C GLN A 108 -3.79 -27.78 4.13
N ALA A 109 -4.31 -26.56 3.88
CA ALA A 109 -3.71 -25.33 4.34
C ALA A 109 -3.60 -25.29 5.87
N LYS A 110 -4.66 -25.64 6.60
CA LYS A 110 -4.66 -25.75 8.06
C LYS A 110 -3.59 -26.72 8.57
N LYS A 111 -3.51 -27.91 7.99
CA LYS A 111 -2.48 -28.90 8.37
C LYS A 111 -1.08 -28.37 8.16
N THR A 112 -0.84 -27.70 7.02
CA THR A 112 0.47 -27.11 6.69
C THR A 112 0.83 -26.02 7.68
N ILE A 113 -0.07 -25.08 7.95
CA ILE A 113 0.19 -23.98 8.90
C ILE A 113 0.43 -24.50 10.30
N LYS A 114 -0.41 -25.44 10.80
CA LYS A 114 -0.21 -26.06 12.11
C LYS A 114 1.15 -26.75 12.22
N ALA A 115 1.56 -27.49 11.20
CA ALA A 115 2.87 -28.15 11.18
C ALA A 115 4.02 -27.14 11.22
N MET A 116 3.93 -26.05 10.45
CA MET A 116 4.94 -24.99 10.45
C MET A 116 5.01 -24.26 11.80
N VAL A 117 3.86 -24.00 12.43
CA VAL A 117 3.79 -23.39 13.78
C VAL A 117 4.50 -24.26 14.81
N LEU A 118 4.17 -25.54 14.85
CA LEU A 118 4.74 -26.47 15.83
C LEU A 118 6.23 -26.73 15.58
N LYS A 119 6.62 -26.88 14.31
CA LYS A 119 8.01 -27.13 13.92
C LYS A 119 8.95 -25.99 14.31
N ASN A 120 8.50 -24.76 14.08
CA ASN A 120 9.35 -23.58 14.21
C ASN A 120 9.12 -22.79 15.51
N GLY A 121 8.18 -23.21 16.36
CA GLY A 121 7.86 -22.50 17.59
C GLY A 121 7.29 -21.10 17.35
N VAL A 122 6.38 -20.95 16.37
CA VAL A 122 5.76 -19.66 16.08
C VAL A 122 4.97 -19.16 17.28
N GLU A 123 5.11 -17.89 17.60
CA GLU A 123 4.44 -17.24 18.73
C GLU A 123 3.38 -16.23 18.28
N VAL A 124 3.57 -15.62 17.10
CA VAL A 124 2.65 -14.60 16.53
C VAL A 124 2.52 -14.78 15.03
N MET A 125 1.33 -14.52 14.50
CA MET A 125 1.07 -14.43 13.05
C MET A 125 0.92 -12.97 12.65
N ALA A 126 1.63 -12.56 11.59
CA ALA A 126 1.49 -11.26 10.93
C ALA A 126 0.73 -11.45 9.62
N ILE A 127 -0.42 -10.82 9.45
CA ILE A 127 -1.29 -10.99 8.29
C ILE A 127 -1.31 -9.68 7.50
N GLY A 128 -0.94 -9.73 6.23
CA GLY A 128 -1.04 -8.58 5.33
C GLY A 128 -2.50 -8.14 5.12
N ASN A 129 -2.74 -6.84 5.03
CA ASN A 129 -4.08 -6.26 4.89
C ASN A 129 -4.54 -6.07 3.43
N GLY A 130 -3.95 -6.79 2.49
CA GLY A 130 -4.28 -6.68 1.08
C GLY A 130 -5.44 -7.54 0.61
N THR A 131 -5.41 -7.86 -0.67
CA THR A 131 -6.44 -8.69 -1.32
C THR A 131 -6.52 -10.07 -0.66
N ALA A 132 -7.70 -10.55 -0.30
CA ALA A 132 -7.95 -11.77 0.49
C ALA A 132 -7.42 -11.68 1.95
N GLY A 133 -7.17 -10.49 2.46
CA GLY A 133 -6.74 -10.28 3.85
C GLY A 133 -7.77 -10.74 4.87
N HIS A 134 -9.04 -10.43 4.65
CA HIS A 134 -10.13 -10.81 5.54
C HIS A 134 -10.31 -12.33 5.63
N GLU A 135 -10.33 -13.02 4.50
CA GLU A 135 -10.43 -14.48 4.45
C GLU A 135 -9.22 -15.16 5.08
N THR A 136 -8.04 -14.57 4.91
CA THR A 136 -6.82 -15.08 5.56
C THR A 136 -6.84 -14.84 7.06
N GLU A 137 -7.43 -13.74 7.53
CA GLU A 137 -7.63 -13.45 8.95
C GLU A 137 -8.58 -14.45 9.59
N GLU A 138 -9.73 -14.71 8.97
CA GLU A 138 -10.69 -15.72 9.43
C GLU A 138 -10.04 -17.11 9.51
N PHE A 139 -9.32 -17.50 8.45
CA PHE A 139 -8.58 -18.75 8.41
C PHE A 139 -7.53 -18.86 9.53
N ALA A 140 -6.74 -17.81 9.75
CA ALA A 140 -5.74 -17.78 10.82
C ALA A 140 -6.40 -17.87 12.21
N ALA A 141 -7.52 -17.19 12.44
CA ALA A 141 -8.26 -17.26 13.69
C ALA A 141 -8.80 -18.68 13.96
N GLU A 142 -9.26 -19.39 12.93
CA GLU A 142 -9.65 -20.80 13.06
C GLU A 142 -8.48 -21.69 13.41
N VAL A 143 -7.34 -21.56 12.71
CA VAL A 143 -6.11 -22.33 13.00
C VAL A 143 -5.64 -22.11 14.44
N ILE A 144 -5.64 -20.85 14.90
CA ILE A 144 -5.24 -20.48 16.26
C ILE A 144 -6.17 -21.15 17.28
N ARG A 145 -7.48 -21.13 17.06
CA ARG A 145 -8.48 -21.78 17.92
C ARG A 145 -8.25 -23.29 17.99
N GLU A 146 -8.08 -23.93 16.85
CA GLU A 146 -7.81 -25.36 16.78
C GLU A 146 -6.50 -25.74 17.48
N LEU A 147 -5.43 -24.92 17.38
CA LEU A 147 -4.17 -25.15 18.10
C LEU A 147 -4.32 -24.97 19.63
N ALA A 148 -5.15 -24.03 20.07
CA ALA A 148 -5.45 -23.85 21.48
C ALA A 148 -6.17 -25.08 22.04
N ASP A 149 -7.17 -25.59 21.33
CA ASP A 149 -7.97 -26.74 21.73
C ASP A 149 -7.16 -28.05 21.68
N GLU A 150 -6.39 -28.29 20.61
CA GLU A 150 -5.68 -29.55 20.38
C GLU A 150 -4.35 -29.65 21.13
N LYS A 151 -3.66 -28.52 21.34
CA LYS A 151 -2.29 -28.48 21.83
C LYS A 151 -2.08 -27.56 23.03
N ASN A 152 -3.13 -26.88 23.52
CA ASN A 152 -3.05 -25.83 24.53
C ASN A 152 -2.01 -24.73 24.16
N LEU A 153 -1.92 -24.42 22.84
CA LEU A 153 -0.99 -23.44 22.30
C LEU A 153 -1.75 -22.16 21.97
N HIS A 154 -1.48 -21.09 22.71
CA HIS A 154 -2.13 -19.79 22.56
C HIS A 154 -1.28 -18.86 21.70
N LEU A 155 -1.62 -18.75 20.42
CA LEU A 155 -1.03 -17.80 19.50
C LEU A 155 -1.87 -16.53 19.42
N GLN A 156 -1.22 -15.46 19.01
CA GLN A 156 -1.88 -14.22 18.64
C GLN A 156 -1.66 -13.93 17.16
N TYR A 157 -2.54 -13.13 16.55
CA TYR A 157 -2.28 -12.57 15.23
C TYR A 157 -2.43 -11.07 15.24
N MET A 158 -1.78 -10.41 14.30
CA MET A 158 -1.91 -8.98 14.04
C MET A 158 -1.99 -8.73 12.54
N VAL A 159 -2.87 -7.82 12.16
CA VAL A 159 -2.94 -7.33 10.78
C VAL A 159 -1.86 -6.27 10.58
N VAL A 160 -1.07 -6.44 9.53
CA VAL A 160 0.08 -5.60 9.21
C VAL A 160 -0.15 -4.94 7.87
N SER A 161 0.18 -3.65 7.76
CA SER A 161 0.15 -2.96 6.46
C SER A 161 1.14 -3.60 5.49
N GLU A 162 0.65 -4.02 4.32
CA GLU A 162 1.49 -4.53 3.24
C GLU A 162 1.91 -3.45 2.23
N ALA A 163 1.64 -2.17 2.53
CA ALA A 163 1.99 -1.05 1.67
C ALA A 163 3.46 -1.12 1.23
N GLY A 164 3.70 -1.08 -0.08
CA GLY A 164 5.04 -1.19 -0.67
C GLY A 164 5.72 -2.56 -0.58
N ALA A 165 5.10 -3.60 0.01
CA ALA A 165 5.72 -4.92 0.12
C ALA A 165 6.02 -5.56 -1.25
N SER A 166 5.12 -5.41 -2.21
CA SER A 166 5.31 -5.88 -3.59
C SER A 166 6.42 -5.11 -4.32
N VAL A 167 6.56 -3.80 -4.08
CA VAL A 167 7.65 -3.00 -4.64
C VAL A 167 8.99 -3.43 -4.06
N TYR A 168 9.07 -3.60 -2.73
CA TYR A 168 10.26 -4.12 -2.08
C TYR A 168 10.63 -5.51 -2.61
N SER A 169 9.69 -6.45 -2.67
CA SER A 169 9.96 -7.83 -3.08
C SER A 169 10.54 -7.94 -4.50
N ALA A 170 10.17 -7.03 -5.39
CA ALA A 170 10.70 -6.93 -6.76
C ALA A 170 11.99 -6.09 -6.87
N SER A 171 12.44 -5.44 -5.78
CA SER A 171 13.61 -4.58 -5.78
C SER A 171 14.92 -5.37 -5.87
N LYS A 172 15.98 -4.69 -6.32
CA LYS A 172 17.34 -5.23 -6.32
C LYS A 172 17.80 -5.57 -4.90
N LEU A 173 17.47 -4.72 -3.93
CA LEU A 173 17.78 -4.93 -2.52
C LEU A 173 17.20 -6.26 -2.01
N ALA A 174 15.93 -6.54 -2.28
CA ALA A 174 15.30 -7.80 -1.87
C ALA A 174 15.89 -9.02 -2.59
N ALA A 175 16.33 -8.86 -3.85
CA ALA A 175 17.03 -9.91 -4.59
C ALA A 175 18.41 -10.22 -4.00
N GLU A 176 19.12 -9.22 -3.52
CA GLU A 176 20.40 -9.38 -2.84
C GLU A 176 20.24 -9.96 -1.41
N GLU A 177 19.18 -9.54 -0.70
CA GLU A 177 18.87 -10.04 0.67
C GLU A 177 18.40 -11.51 0.64
N PHE A 178 17.62 -11.89 -0.38
CA PHE A 178 17.00 -13.21 -0.51
C PHE A 178 17.14 -13.79 -1.93
N PRO A 179 18.37 -14.08 -2.37
CA PRO A 179 18.59 -14.61 -3.72
C PRO A 179 17.94 -15.99 -3.94
N GLN A 180 17.72 -16.76 -2.87
CA GLN A 180 17.13 -18.11 -2.89
C GLN A 180 15.61 -18.12 -2.95
N TYR A 181 14.92 -16.98 -2.68
CA TYR A 181 13.46 -16.90 -2.69
C TYR A 181 12.95 -16.12 -3.90
N ASP A 182 11.82 -16.55 -4.41
CA ASP A 182 11.12 -15.81 -5.45
C ASP A 182 10.48 -14.50 -4.91
N VAL A 183 10.06 -13.65 -5.82
CA VAL A 183 9.46 -12.35 -5.51
C VAL A 183 8.27 -12.49 -4.56
N ASN A 184 7.47 -13.55 -4.72
CA ASN A 184 6.27 -13.74 -3.91
C ASN A 184 6.59 -14.10 -2.46
N LEU A 185 7.59 -14.92 -2.22
CA LEU A 185 7.98 -15.32 -0.85
C LEU A 185 8.66 -14.17 -0.10
N ARG A 186 9.38 -13.30 -0.81
CA ARG A 186 10.04 -12.12 -0.19
C ARG A 186 9.03 -11.17 0.44
N SER A 187 7.83 -11.02 -0.13
CA SER A 187 6.78 -10.18 0.48
C SER A 187 6.28 -10.75 1.81
N ALA A 188 6.09 -12.06 1.92
CA ALA A 188 5.69 -12.71 3.17
C ALA A 188 6.76 -12.54 4.27
N VAL A 189 8.05 -12.62 3.90
CA VAL A 189 9.17 -12.32 4.82
C VAL A 189 9.11 -10.88 5.30
N SER A 190 8.87 -9.92 4.39
CA SER A 190 8.74 -8.51 4.75
C SER A 190 7.58 -8.27 5.71
N ILE A 191 6.42 -8.89 5.49
CA ILE A 191 5.25 -8.79 6.38
C ILE A 191 5.59 -9.30 7.78
N ALA A 192 6.27 -10.46 7.90
CA ALA A 192 6.70 -10.97 9.19
C ALA A 192 7.66 -10.02 9.93
N ARG A 193 8.66 -9.51 9.22
CA ARG A 193 9.66 -8.59 9.77
C ARG A 193 9.09 -7.23 10.13
N ARG A 194 8.07 -6.74 9.41
CA ARG A 194 7.36 -5.49 9.76
C ARG A 194 6.71 -5.57 11.12
N LEU A 195 6.28 -6.74 11.56
CA LEU A 195 5.76 -6.92 12.90
C LEU A 195 6.87 -6.86 13.95
N GLN A 196 8.05 -7.41 13.64
CA GLN A 196 9.20 -7.41 14.54
C GLN A 196 9.86 -6.04 14.66
N ASP A 197 10.10 -5.36 13.55
CA ASP A 197 10.69 -4.02 13.48
C ASP A 197 10.18 -3.27 12.23
N PRO A 198 9.06 -2.54 12.37
CA PRO A 198 8.43 -1.83 11.25
C PRO A 198 9.39 -0.84 10.58
N LEU A 199 10.16 -0.08 11.37
CA LEU A 199 11.06 0.93 10.85
C LEU A 199 12.17 0.32 10.00
N ALA A 200 12.80 -0.76 10.48
CA ALA A 200 13.89 -1.43 9.77
C ALA A 200 13.46 -1.98 8.39
N GLU A 201 12.20 -2.41 8.26
CA GLU A 201 11.65 -2.89 6.99
C GLU A 201 11.18 -1.75 6.08
N LEU A 202 10.47 -0.77 6.63
CA LEU A 202 9.86 0.29 5.84
C LEU A 202 10.87 1.27 5.25
N VAL A 203 12.02 1.48 5.90
CA VAL A 203 13.11 2.34 5.37
C VAL A 203 13.77 1.75 4.11
N LYS A 204 13.56 0.49 3.80
CA LYS A 204 14.02 -0.16 2.57
C LYS A 204 13.18 0.21 1.34
N ILE A 205 12.04 0.88 1.55
CA ILE A 205 11.03 1.16 0.53
C ILE A 205 11.02 2.66 0.27
N ASP A 206 11.02 3.05 -1.02
CA ASP A 206 10.81 4.46 -1.38
C ASP A 206 9.47 4.93 -0.81
N PRO A 207 9.41 6.03 -0.04
CA PRO A 207 8.17 6.57 0.50
C PRO A 207 7.05 6.74 -0.53
N LYS A 208 7.41 7.06 -1.78
CA LYS A 208 6.46 7.15 -2.89
C LYS A 208 5.74 5.82 -3.16
N ALA A 209 6.36 4.69 -2.87
CA ALA A 209 5.75 3.37 -3.04
C ALA A 209 4.82 2.96 -1.89
N ILE A 210 4.89 3.65 -0.73
CA ILE A 210 4.12 3.35 0.48
C ILE A 210 2.78 4.09 0.51
N GLY A 211 2.18 4.46 -0.56
CA GLY A 211 0.89 5.15 -0.51
C GLY A 211 0.52 5.91 -1.76
N VAL A 212 1.37 5.84 -2.76
CA VAL A 212 1.21 6.52 -4.05
C VAL A 212 -0.13 6.18 -4.73
N GLY A 213 -0.62 4.94 -4.59
CA GLY A 213 -1.88 4.53 -5.19
C GLY A 213 -3.13 5.18 -4.57
N GLN A 214 -3.06 5.66 -3.33
CA GLN A 214 -4.20 6.27 -2.64
C GLN A 214 -4.30 7.79 -2.84
N TYR A 215 -3.17 8.47 -3.04
CA TYR A 215 -3.13 9.94 -3.04
C TYR A 215 -2.74 10.56 -4.39
N LEU A 216 -2.01 9.86 -5.26
CA LEU A 216 -1.55 10.38 -6.54
C LEU A 216 -2.48 10.07 -7.71
N SER A 217 -3.45 9.17 -7.59
CA SER A 217 -4.48 8.97 -8.61
C SER A 217 -5.38 10.20 -8.80
N LEU A 218 -5.39 11.12 -7.83
CA LEU A 218 -6.11 12.39 -7.92
C LEU A 218 -5.33 13.48 -8.68
N ILE A 219 -4.03 13.34 -8.86
CA ILE A 219 -3.17 14.34 -9.54
C ILE A 219 -3.12 14.09 -11.05
N HIS A 220 -3.49 12.91 -11.52
CA HIS A 220 -3.52 12.56 -12.94
C HIS A 220 -4.91 12.67 -13.61
N ILE A 221 -5.89 13.28 -12.96
CA ILE A 221 -7.21 13.58 -13.55
C ILE A 221 -7.25 15.06 -13.97
N SER A 222 -6.33 15.45 -14.82
CA SER A 222 -6.43 16.73 -15.55
C SER A 222 -5.75 16.60 -16.90
#